data_ed706ebcb138d2e11dfd6069d1cda704
#
_entry.id   ed706ebcb138d2e11dfd6069d1cda704
#
_cell.length_a   1.000
_cell.length_b   1.000
_cell.length_c   1.000
_cell.angle_alpha   90.00
_cell.angle_beta   90.00
_cell.angle_gamma   90.00
#
_symmetry.space_group_name_H-M   'P 1'
#
loop_
_entity.id
_entity.type
_entity.pdbx_description
1 polymer ?
#
loop_
_entity_poly.entity_id
_entity_poly.type
_entity_poly.pdbx_seq_one_letter_code
_entity_poly.pdbx_strand_id
1 'polypeptide(L)'
;MSVSNATGLVQIESLPWHAWAQGIRFAGRYRVLSDTRNDARKIGIAYEELPPGKQSCPFHYHLLEEEHIIALEGEATLRLGEERLAIRAGDYVCFPAGLRVAHCLLNETEQPFRFLIVGDRQPSEVCVYPDSNKVMVRQLEQAIFQDGQRVDYWQGEPVDEPLPLRNV
;
A
#
# COMPACT_ATOMS: atom_id res chain seq x y z
N MET A 1 7.92 -22.28 26.56
CA MET A 1 8.02 -21.08 25.71
C MET A 1 7.87 -19.88 26.61
N SER A 2 8.72 -18.85 26.48
CA SER A 2 8.54 -17.64 27.27
C SER A 2 7.27 -16.88 26.84
N VAL A 3 6.67 -16.10 27.75
CA VAL A 3 5.47 -15.28 27.46
C VAL A 3 5.75 -14.29 26.34
N SER A 4 6.97 -13.75 26.26
CA SER A 4 7.40 -12.86 25.16
C SER A 4 7.29 -13.52 23.78
N ASN A 5 7.59 -14.82 23.69
CA ASN A 5 7.41 -15.57 22.44
C ASN A 5 5.92 -15.83 22.13
N ALA A 6 5.05 -15.84 23.14
CA ALA A 6 3.61 -16.04 22.95
C ALA A 6 2.87 -14.74 22.60
N THR A 7 3.36 -13.58 23.04
CA THR A 7 2.70 -12.28 22.86
C THR A 7 3.08 -11.54 21.56
N GLY A 8 4.14 -11.96 20.88
CA GLY A 8 4.58 -11.28 19.64
C GLY A 8 5.28 -9.94 19.84
N LEU A 9 5.83 -9.68 21.02
CA LEU A 9 6.61 -8.48 21.25
C LEU A 9 7.87 -8.49 20.38
N VAL A 10 8.00 -7.50 19.50
CA VAL A 10 9.16 -7.24 18.67
C VAL A 10 9.49 -5.75 18.67
N GLN A 11 10.75 -5.43 18.48
CA GLN A 11 11.17 -4.07 18.16
C GLN A 11 11.16 -3.89 16.65
N ILE A 12 10.44 -2.90 16.16
CA ILE A 12 10.27 -2.66 14.71
C ILE A 12 11.62 -2.50 14.03
N GLU A 13 12.56 -1.81 14.66
CA GLU A 13 13.90 -1.58 14.12
C GLU A 13 14.73 -2.87 13.94
N SER A 14 14.40 -3.92 14.68
CA SER A 14 15.10 -5.21 14.59
C SER A 14 14.61 -6.06 13.40
N LEU A 15 13.48 -5.72 12.80
CA LEU A 15 12.93 -6.46 11.67
C LEU A 15 13.64 -6.09 10.36
N PRO A 16 13.83 -7.05 9.45
CA PRO A 16 14.47 -6.77 8.17
C PRO A 16 13.60 -5.87 7.30
N TRP A 17 14.23 -4.99 6.52
CA TRP A 17 13.59 -4.28 5.45
C TRP A 17 13.46 -5.18 4.21
N HIS A 18 12.29 -5.20 3.63
CA HIS A 18 12.01 -5.75 2.31
C HIS A 18 11.84 -4.58 1.34
N ALA A 19 12.87 -4.35 0.51
CA ALA A 19 12.82 -3.30 -0.49
C ALA A 19 12.29 -3.84 -1.82
N TRP A 20 11.56 -3.01 -2.54
CA TRP A 20 11.02 -3.33 -3.87
C TRP A 20 11.01 -2.09 -4.76
N ALA A 21 11.05 -2.29 -6.08
CA ALA A 21 10.92 -1.23 -7.06
C ALA A 21 10.34 -1.80 -8.36
N GLN A 22 9.58 -0.96 -9.07
CA GLN A 22 9.05 -1.26 -10.40
C GLN A 22 9.14 -0.01 -11.29
N GLY A 23 10.00 -0.08 -12.29
CA GLY A 23 10.34 1.07 -13.13
C GLY A 23 10.91 2.24 -12.32
N ILE A 24 10.70 3.44 -12.81
CA ILE A 24 11.18 4.66 -12.14
C ILE A 24 10.15 5.26 -11.17
N ARG A 25 8.88 4.89 -11.30
CA ARG A 25 7.76 5.47 -10.55
C ARG A 25 7.52 4.81 -9.20
N PHE A 26 7.48 3.49 -9.17
CA PHE A 26 7.05 2.74 -8.00
C PHE A 26 8.24 2.19 -7.23
N ALA A 27 8.35 2.50 -5.96
CA ALA A 27 9.32 1.90 -5.06
C ALA A 27 8.93 2.13 -3.60
N GLY A 28 9.42 1.27 -2.73
CA GLY A 28 9.26 1.39 -1.30
C GLY A 28 10.06 0.34 -0.57
N ARG A 29 10.01 0.40 0.74
CA ARG A 29 10.48 -0.68 1.60
C ARG A 29 9.56 -0.83 2.80
N TYR A 30 9.43 -2.03 3.28
CA TYR A 30 8.54 -2.33 4.38
C TYR A 30 9.12 -3.36 5.35
N ARG A 31 8.62 -3.34 6.56
CA ARG A 31 8.83 -4.36 7.61
C ARG A 31 7.49 -4.95 7.95
N VAL A 32 7.35 -6.27 7.82
CA VAL A 32 6.11 -6.98 8.17
C VAL A 32 6.03 -7.14 9.69
N LEU A 33 4.97 -6.60 10.29
CA LEU A 33 4.75 -6.66 11.73
C LEU A 33 3.82 -7.80 12.13
N SER A 34 2.78 -8.06 11.35
CA SER A 34 1.74 -9.04 11.70
C SER A 34 2.13 -10.49 11.45
N ASP A 35 3.05 -10.76 10.52
CA ASP A 35 3.43 -12.12 10.10
C ASP A 35 4.68 -12.65 10.80
N THR A 36 5.11 -12.02 11.87
CA THR A 36 6.32 -12.42 12.61
C THR A 36 6.25 -13.85 13.17
N ARG A 37 5.13 -14.56 12.99
CA ARG A 37 4.86 -15.88 13.61
C ARG A 37 4.17 -16.91 12.74
N ASN A 38 4.22 -16.82 11.45
CA ASN A 38 3.70 -17.84 10.53
C ASN A 38 2.21 -18.20 10.66
N ASP A 39 1.43 -17.49 11.46
CA ASP A 39 0.02 -17.81 11.57
C ASP A 39 -0.78 -16.81 10.72
N ALA A 40 -1.56 -17.30 9.81
CA ALA A 40 -2.49 -16.48 9.05
C ALA A 40 -3.26 -15.55 9.99
N ARG A 41 -3.16 -14.26 9.77
CA ARG A 41 -3.83 -13.27 10.58
C ARG A 41 -4.97 -12.65 9.82
N LYS A 42 -5.99 -12.25 10.56
CA LYS A 42 -7.08 -11.46 10.02
C LYS A 42 -6.64 -10.05 9.67
N ILE A 43 -5.62 -9.56 10.38
CA ILE A 43 -5.10 -8.20 10.21
C ILE A 43 -3.67 -8.25 9.70
N GLY A 44 -3.41 -7.55 8.60
CA GLY A 44 -2.08 -7.25 8.09
C GLY A 44 -1.58 -5.92 8.68
N ILE A 45 -0.34 -5.87 9.14
CA ILE A 45 0.30 -4.65 9.60
C ILE A 45 1.71 -4.60 9.05
N ALA A 46 2.06 -3.49 8.40
CA ALA A 46 3.43 -3.23 7.97
C ALA A 46 3.85 -1.81 8.38
N TYR A 47 5.14 -1.66 8.65
CA TYR A 47 5.81 -0.37 8.75
C TYR A 47 6.48 -0.10 7.43
N GLU A 48 6.10 0.98 6.77
CA GLU A 48 6.50 1.29 5.41
C GLU A 48 7.26 2.60 5.31
N GLU A 49 8.15 2.65 4.33
CA GLU A 49 8.84 3.87 3.92
C GLU A 49 8.68 4.07 2.43
N LEU A 50 8.16 5.23 2.05
CA LEU A 50 8.02 5.70 0.68
C LEU A 50 9.12 6.72 0.38
N PRO A 51 10.11 6.39 -0.47
CA PRO A 51 11.20 7.31 -0.81
C PRO A 51 10.74 8.53 -1.60
N PRO A 52 11.53 9.62 -1.63
CA PRO A 52 11.30 10.77 -2.50
C PRO A 52 11.07 10.41 -3.96
N GLY A 53 10.14 11.07 -4.62
CA GLY A 53 9.80 10.90 -6.02
C GLY A 53 9.12 9.57 -6.36
N LYS A 54 8.57 8.84 -5.36
CA LYS A 54 7.95 7.53 -5.57
C LYS A 54 6.48 7.50 -5.23
N GLN A 55 5.79 6.55 -5.86
CA GLN A 55 4.40 6.16 -5.61
C GLN A 55 4.37 4.82 -4.89
N SER A 56 3.48 4.69 -3.90
CA SER A 56 3.40 3.49 -3.05
C SER A 56 2.87 2.25 -3.77
N CYS A 57 1.93 2.42 -4.66
CA CYS A 57 1.23 1.31 -5.34
C CYS A 57 0.42 1.88 -6.51
N PRO A 58 -0.06 1.07 -7.45
CA PRO A 58 -1.07 1.49 -8.41
C PRO A 58 -2.31 2.07 -7.71
N PHE A 59 -2.91 3.11 -8.29
CA PHE A 59 -4.13 3.72 -7.79
C PHE A 59 -5.27 2.70 -7.76
N HIS A 60 -5.82 2.41 -6.57
CA HIS A 60 -6.73 1.27 -6.38
C HIS A 60 -7.75 1.49 -5.26
N TYR A 61 -8.78 0.63 -5.24
CA TYR A 61 -9.70 0.49 -4.12
C TYR A 61 -10.03 -0.99 -3.85
N HIS A 62 -10.40 -1.27 -2.62
CA HIS A 62 -10.74 -2.58 -2.10
C HIS A 62 -12.26 -2.80 -2.06
N LEU A 63 -12.74 -4.00 -2.41
CA LEU A 63 -14.16 -4.32 -2.30
C LEU A 63 -14.53 -4.90 -0.94
N LEU A 64 -13.65 -5.67 -0.32
CA LEU A 64 -13.95 -6.39 0.91
C LEU A 64 -13.00 -6.06 2.06
N GLU A 65 -11.79 -5.57 1.78
CA GLU A 65 -10.80 -5.21 2.80
C GLU A 65 -10.92 -3.73 3.19
N GLU A 66 -10.84 -3.47 4.48
CA GLU A 66 -10.67 -2.14 5.02
C GLU A 66 -9.18 -1.88 5.25
N GLU A 67 -8.70 -0.71 4.86
CA GLU A 67 -7.31 -0.32 5.01
C GLU A 67 -7.18 1.00 5.76
N HIS A 68 -6.14 1.10 6.59
CA HIS A 68 -5.83 2.28 7.38
C HIS A 68 -4.37 2.67 7.21
N ILE A 69 -4.11 3.96 7.18
CA ILE A 69 -2.77 4.53 7.21
C ILE A 69 -2.62 5.44 8.43
N ILE A 70 -1.53 5.27 9.16
CA ILE A 70 -1.11 6.13 10.25
C ILE A 70 0.23 6.74 9.86
N ALA A 71 0.26 8.02 9.55
CA ALA A 71 1.46 8.73 9.18
C ALA A 71 2.35 8.96 10.41
N LEU A 72 3.61 8.56 10.34
CA LEU A 72 4.54 8.60 11.47
C LEU A 72 5.63 9.64 11.30
N GLU A 73 6.15 9.82 10.07
CA GLU A 73 7.26 10.74 9.81
C GLU A 73 7.19 11.27 8.38
N GLY A 74 7.51 12.54 8.20
CA GLY A 74 7.53 13.21 6.90
C GLY A 74 6.15 13.64 6.42
N GLU A 75 6.08 13.89 5.12
CA GLU A 75 4.88 14.32 4.40
C GLU A 75 4.80 13.61 3.07
N ALA A 76 3.59 13.32 2.60
CA ALA A 76 3.30 12.80 1.26
C ALA A 76 2.00 13.40 0.72
N THR A 77 1.68 13.12 -0.54
CA THR A 77 0.37 13.39 -1.13
C THR A 77 -0.46 12.12 -1.11
N LEU A 78 -1.61 12.15 -0.48
CA LEU A 78 -2.66 11.16 -0.66
C LEU A 78 -3.47 11.54 -1.89
N ARG A 79 -3.42 10.72 -2.94
CA ARG A 79 -4.39 10.78 -4.03
C ARG A 79 -5.61 9.96 -3.62
N LEU A 80 -6.78 10.59 -3.54
CA LEU A 80 -8.05 9.99 -3.10
C LEU A 80 -9.16 10.38 -4.08
N GLY A 81 -9.59 9.45 -4.94
CA GLY A 81 -10.44 9.79 -6.07
C GLY A 81 -9.79 10.86 -6.94
N GLU A 82 -10.51 11.97 -7.14
CA GLU A 82 -10.02 13.13 -7.89
C GLU A 82 -9.23 14.13 -7.02
N GLU A 83 -9.20 13.92 -5.72
CA GLU A 83 -8.55 14.83 -4.78
C GLU A 83 -7.08 14.47 -4.54
N ARG A 84 -6.29 15.49 -4.20
CA ARG A 84 -4.90 15.37 -3.76
C ARG A 84 -4.76 16.10 -2.43
N LEU A 85 -4.56 15.35 -1.39
CA LEU A 85 -4.52 15.83 -0.01
C LEU A 85 -3.11 15.67 0.56
N ALA A 86 -2.60 16.67 1.27
CA ALA A 86 -1.37 16.49 2.03
C ALA A 86 -1.66 15.58 3.22
N ILE A 87 -0.82 14.55 3.42
CA ILE A 87 -0.82 13.69 4.62
C ILE A 87 0.53 13.83 5.31
N ARG A 88 0.52 14.07 6.63
CA ARG A 88 1.70 14.39 7.44
C ARG A 88 1.78 13.53 8.68
N ALA A 89 2.95 13.48 9.29
CA ALA A 89 3.13 12.83 10.58
C ALA A 89 2.04 13.26 11.59
N GLY A 90 1.38 12.26 12.19
CA GLY A 90 0.23 12.43 13.09
C GLY A 90 -1.14 12.31 12.42
N ASP A 91 -1.21 12.30 11.08
CA ASP A 91 -2.47 12.10 10.38
C ASP A 91 -2.86 10.61 10.32
N TYR A 92 -4.14 10.39 10.25
CA TYR A 92 -4.77 9.08 10.07
C TYR A 92 -5.78 9.13 8.94
N VAL A 93 -5.82 8.09 8.13
CA VAL A 93 -6.84 7.91 7.11
C VAL A 93 -7.34 6.46 7.10
N CYS A 94 -8.62 6.28 6.83
CA CYS A 94 -9.28 4.99 6.63
C CYS A 94 -9.85 4.92 5.22
N PHE A 95 -9.70 3.76 4.59
CA PHE A 95 -10.31 3.40 3.32
C PHE A 95 -11.30 2.26 3.58
N PRO A 96 -12.59 2.59 3.81
CA PRO A 96 -13.60 1.58 4.14
C PRO A 96 -13.81 0.57 3.02
N ALA A 97 -14.01 -0.67 3.38
CA ALA A 97 -14.34 -1.75 2.45
C ALA A 97 -15.55 -1.38 1.57
N GLY A 98 -15.45 -1.65 0.27
CA GLY A 98 -16.52 -1.41 -0.70
C GLY A 98 -16.75 0.06 -1.07
N LEU A 99 -16.06 1.00 -0.44
CA LEU A 99 -16.02 2.40 -0.88
C LEU A 99 -15.22 2.47 -2.18
N ARG A 100 -15.90 2.69 -3.31
CA ARG A 100 -15.31 2.69 -4.65
C ARG A 100 -14.57 4.02 -4.94
N VAL A 101 -13.78 4.46 -3.98
CA VAL A 101 -12.90 5.64 -4.10
C VAL A 101 -11.47 5.15 -4.02
N ALA A 102 -10.78 5.20 -5.14
CA ALA A 102 -9.41 4.70 -5.22
C ALA A 102 -8.43 5.64 -4.49
N HIS A 103 -7.31 5.07 -4.06
CA HIS A 103 -6.26 5.78 -3.34
C HIS A 103 -4.86 5.28 -3.70
N CYS A 104 -3.87 6.12 -3.49
CA CYS A 104 -2.45 5.79 -3.41
C CYS A 104 -1.69 6.95 -2.75
N LEU A 105 -0.46 6.70 -2.32
CA LEU A 105 0.44 7.72 -1.80
C LEU A 105 1.48 8.10 -2.84
N LEU A 106 1.79 9.39 -2.91
CA LEU A 106 2.81 9.97 -3.77
C LEU A 106 3.77 10.77 -2.89
N ASN A 107 5.04 10.41 -2.84
CA ASN A 107 6.01 11.22 -2.16
C ASN A 107 6.64 12.23 -3.12
N GLU A 108 6.11 13.43 -3.13
CA GLU A 108 6.56 14.54 -3.98
C GLU A 108 7.55 15.47 -3.24
N THR A 109 8.04 15.03 -2.07
CA THR A 109 8.99 15.76 -1.25
C THR A 109 10.41 15.24 -1.43
N GLU A 110 11.38 15.90 -0.79
CA GLU A 110 12.79 15.49 -0.78
C GLU A 110 13.15 14.56 0.39
N GLN A 111 12.18 14.24 1.27
CA GLN A 111 12.39 13.41 2.45
C GLN A 111 11.55 12.14 2.39
N PRO A 112 11.99 11.03 2.98
CA PRO A 112 11.18 9.82 3.07
C PRO A 112 9.89 10.07 3.87
N PHE A 113 8.80 9.45 3.45
CA PHE A 113 7.56 9.38 4.21
C PHE A 113 7.42 8.00 4.86
N ARG A 114 7.19 7.95 6.18
CA ARG A 114 7.06 6.71 6.93
C ARG A 114 5.70 6.60 7.59
N PHE A 115 5.11 5.41 7.50
CA PHE A 115 3.76 5.17 7.98
C PHE A 115 3.54 3.71 8.39
N LEU A 116 2.50 3.47 9.18
CA LEU A 116 1.92 2.15 9.34
C LEU A 116 0.77 1.99 8.36
N ILE A 117 0.74 0.84 7.71
CA ILE A 117 -0.42 0.35 6.97
C ILE A 117 -1.03 -0.81 7.74
N VAL A 118 -2.34 -0.75 7.95
CA VAL A 118 -3.10 -1.75 8.69
C VAL A 118 -4.34 -2.08 7.87
N GLY A 119 -4.53 -3.35 7.57
CA GLY A 119 -5.72 -3.79 6.82
C GLY A 119 -6.19 -5.15 7.26
N ASP A 120 -7.46 -5.43 7.13
CA ASP A 120 -7.94 -6.78 7.29
C ASP A 120 -7.60 -7.62 6.04
N ARG A 121 -7.66 -8.94 6.19
CA ARG A 121 -7.32 -9.89 5.12
C ARG A 121 -8.52 -10.73 4.79
N GLN A 122 -9.14 -10.44 3.66
CA GLN A 122 -10.29 -11.18 3.17
C GLN A 122 -9.85 -12.19 2.10
N PRO A 123 -10.13 -13.49 2.28
CA PRO A 123 -9.75 -14.51 1.30
C PRO A 123 -10.33 -14.26 -0.09
N SER A 124 -11.48 -13.59 -0.15
CA SER A 124 -12.21 -13.31 -1.39
C SER A 124 -12.00 -11.90 -1.92
N GLU A 125 -10.96 -11.17 -1.43
CA GLU A 125 -10.71 -9.79 -1.83
C GLU A 125 -10.67 -9.62 -3.34
N VAL A 126 -11.26 -8.53 -3.79
CA VAL A 126 -11.18 -8.01 -5.15
C VAL A 126 -10.69 -6.57 -5.10
N CYS A 127 -9.54 -6.33 -5.69
CA CYS A 127 -8.93 -5.01 -5.78
C CYS A 127 -9.10 -4.46 -7.20
N VAL A 128 -9.55 -3.21 -7.34
CA VAL A 128 -9.81 -2.58 -8.63
C VAL A 128 -8.84 -1.42 -8.84
N TYR A 129 -8.26 -1.33 -10.04
CA TYR A 129 -7.26 -0.34 -10.45
C TYR A 129 -7.81 0.54 -11.59
N PRO A 130 -8.45 1.69 -11.27
CA PRO A 130 -9.15 2.48 -12.28
C PRO A 130 -8.25 3.04 -13.39
N ASP A 131 -7.03 3.49 -13.04
CA ASP A 131 -6.11 4.10 -14.01
C ASP A 131 -5.66 3.12 -15.13
N SER A 132 -5.66 1.84 -14.84
CA SER A 132 -5.17 0.79 -15.76
C SER A 132 -6.21 -0.23 -16.16
N ASN A 133 -7.49 -0.01 -15.77
CA ASN A 133 -8.61 -0.90 -16.07
C ASN A 133 -8.36 -2.36 -15.67
N LYS A 134 -7.67 -2.55 -14.53
CA LYS A 134 -7.35 -3.88 -14.00
C LYS A 134 -8.21 -4.24 -12.79
N VAL A 135 -8.39 -5.53 -12.61
CA VAL A 135 -9.02 -6.12 -11.44
C VAL A 135 -8.17 -7.30 -10.97
N MET A 136 -7.83 -7.31 -9.70
CA MET A 136 -7.19 -8.45 -9.03
C MET A 136 -8.24 -9.25 -8.28
N VAL A 137 -8.21 -10.56 -8.40
CA VAL A 137 -9.08 -11.48 -7.67
C VAL A 137 -8.22 -12.42 -6.83
N ARG A 138 -8.28 -12.27 -5.49
CA ARG A 138 -7.41 -13.03 -4.58
C ARG A 138 -7.66 -14.53 -4.64
N GLN A 139 -8.91 -14.97 -4.71
CA GLN A 139 -9.25 -16.39 -4.79
C GLN A 139 -8.73 -17.11 -6.04
N LEU A 140 -8.40 -16.38 -7.07
CA LEU A 140 -7.78 -16.91 -8.29
C LEU A 140 -6.25 -16.79 -8.25
N GLU A 141 -5.64 -17.06 -7.09
CA GLU A 141 -4.19 -16.95 -6.88
C GLU A 141 -3.67 -15.55 -7.20
N GLN A 142 -4.42 -14.52 -6.80
CA GLN A 142 -4.15 -13.11 -7.11
C GLN A 142 -4.08 -12.82 -8.62
N ALA A 143 -4.87 -13.53 -9.43
CA ALA A 143 -4.93 -13.29 -10.86
C ALA A 143 -5.40 -11.85 -11.14
N ILE A 144 -4.71 -11.20 -12.09
CA ILE A 144 -5.03 -9.85 -12.53
C ILE A 144 -5.60 -9.92 -13.95
N PHE A 145 -6.72 -9.24 -14.13
CA PHE A 145 -7.43 -9.15 -15.39
C PHE A 145 -7.46 -7.70 -15.85
N GLN A 146 -7.30 -7.50 -17.15
CA GLN A 146 -7.52 -6.20 -17.79
C GLN A 146 -8.49 -6.42 -18.95
N ASP A 147 -9.56 -5.62 -19.01
CA ASP A 147 -10.60 -5.74 -20.04
C ASP A 147 -11.11 -7.19 -20.25
N GLY A 148 -11.21 -7.94 -19.13
CA GLY A 148 -11.60 -9.36 -19.12
C GLY A 148 -10.47 -10.35 -19.45
N GLN A 149 -9.26 -9.89 -19.68
CA GLN A 149 -8.10 -10.74 -19.92
C GLN A 149 -7.16 -10.76 -18.69
N ARG A 150 -6.53 -11.90 -18.44
CA ARG A 150 -5.49 -12.00 -17.42
C ARG A 150 -4.22 -11.33 -17.92
N VAL A 151 -3.67 -10.42 -17.13
CA VAL A 151 -2.48 -9.64 -17.48
C VAL A 151 -1.48 -9.63 -16.32
N ASP A 152 -0.27 -9.14 -16.58
CA ASP A 152 0.73 -8.85 -15.55
C ASP A 152 0.27 -7.68 -14.66
N TYR A 153 0.73 -7.67 -13.38
CA TYR A 153 0.35 -6.64 -12.40
C TYR A 153 0.68 -5.21 -12.87
N TRP A 154 1.82 -5.06 -13.53
CA TRP A 154 2.30 -3.73 -13.96
C TRP A 154 1.83 -3.32 -15.35
N GLN A 155 1.11 -4.19 -16.07
CA GLN A 155 0.63 -3.87 -17.42
C GLN A 155 -0.28 -2.64 -17.39
N GLY A 156 0.08 -1.62 -18.19
CA GLY A 156 -0.63 -0.34 -18.28
C GLY A 156 -0.31 0.64 -17.15
N GLU A 157 0.60 0.31 -16.23
CA GLU A 157 1.08 1.28 -15.24
C GLU A 157 2.24 2.11 -15.81
N PRO A 158 2.34 3.40 -15.46
CA PRO A 158 3.38 4.28 -15.97
C PRO A 158 4.71 4.08 -15.22
N VAL A 159 5.25 2.85 -15.23
CA VAL A 159 6.43 2.45 -14.45
C VAL A 159 7.69 3.23 -14.82
N ASP A 160 7.82 3.63 -16.08
CA ASP A 160 8.96 4.37 -16.62
C ASP A 160 8.70 5.89 -16.75
N GLU A 161 7.59 6.34 -16.16
CA GLU A 161 7.25 7.76 -16.10
C GLU A 161 7.52 8.32 -14.69
N PRO A 162 8.05 9.53 -14.57
CA PRO A 162 8.15 10.22 -13.30
C PRO A 162 6.76 10.52 -12.73
N LEU A 163 6.71 10.78 -11.43
CA LEU A 163 5.47 11.25 -10.80
C LEU A 163 4.96 12.52 -11.51
N PRO A 164 3.62 12.64 -11.72
CA PRO A 164 3.06 13.87 -12.26
C PRO A 164 3.36 15.03 -11.30
N LEU A 165 4.06 16.05 -11.81
CA LEU A 165 4.34 17.26 -11.02
C LEU A 165 3.02 17.93 -10.61
N ARG A 166 2.99 18.48 -9.39
CA ARG A 166 1.91 19.38 -8.99
C ARG A 166 1.95 20.60 -9.94
N ASN A 167 0.84 20.88 -10.58
CA ASN A 167 0.63 22.21 -11.12
C ASN A 167 0.48 23.17 -9.93
N VAL A 168 1.52 23.93 -9.65
CA VAL A 168 1.55 24.99 -8.64
C VAL A 168 0.66 26.14 -9.08
#